data_e8c276541b3ac59f88874d90bc1d7ac6
#
_entry.id   e8c276541b3ac59f88874d90bc1d7ac6
#
_cell.length_a   1.000
_cell.length_b   1.000
_cell.length_c   1.000
_cell.angle_alpha   90.00
_cell.angle_beta   90.00
_cell.angle_gamma   90.00
#
_symmetry.space_group_name_H-M   'P 1'
#
loop_
_entity.id
_entity.type
_entity.pdbx_description
1 polymer ?
#
loop_
_entity_poly.entity_id
_entity_poly.type
_entity_poly.pdbx_seq_one_letter_code
_entity_poly.pdbx_strand_id
1 'polypeptide(L)'
;MMRSMFAAISGLKAHQVMLDVTAADIANVNTVGYKSSRMTFRDSLSQQQRGGAAPGPGQGGSNSAQIGLGSQVGSIDNLMGGGALQTTGNTFDVAISGDGWFRVGSSTAPAVPTAKEYTRAGNFPPNDQGYLTTQEGLYVIGRTAPAGAGTDTLIQIAPGAGNISIGQDGSVSYQPTGGGPRVTAGYISLAKFENQSALERLGNNSWAAGPNAGPEVVSTPGGTYGITQAGAVEMSNVDLAAEFTNMITAQRGFQANSRIISTADQMLQDLVNLIR
;
A
#
# COMPACT_ATOMS: atom_id res chain seq x y z
N MET A 1 39.79 -7.49 -5.58
CA MET A 1 39.43 -6.18 -5.01
C MET A 1 38.30 -5.49 -5.78
N MET A 2 38.35 -5.30 -7.12
CA MET A 2 37.25 -4.67 -7.88
C MET A 2 35.90 -5.36 -7.67
N ARG A 3 35.84 -6.68 -7.59
CA ARG A 3 34.56 -7.43 -7.38
C ARG A 3 33.94 -7.17 -6.02
N SER A 4 34.76 -7.08 -4.97
CA SER A 4 34.26 -6.76 -3.62
C SER A 4 33.68 -5.35 -3.52
N MET A 5 34.28 -4.39 -4.25
CA MET A 5 33.74 -3.03 -4.39
C MET A 5 32.38 -3.02 -5.07
N PHE A 6 32.23 -3.75 -6.20
CA PHE A 6 30.94 -3.83 -6.91
C PHE A 6 29.86 -4.50 -6.03
N ALA A 7 30.20 -5.56 -5.30
CA ALA A 7 29.28 -6.19 -4.36
C ALA A 7 28.89 -5.24 -3.21
N ALA A 8 29.83 -4.48 -2.68
CA ALA A 8 29.56 -3.48 -1.64
C ALA A 8 28.70 -2.33 -2.15
N ILE A 9 28.92 -1.83 -3.38
CA ILE A 9 28.09 -0.78 -4.00
C ILE A 9 26.66 -1.28 -4.24
N SER A 10 26.48 -2.53 -4.68
CA SER A 10 25.15 -3.10 -4.87
C SER A 10 24.41 -3.22 -3.54
N GLY A 11 25.07 -3.70 -2.48
CA GLY A 11 24.52 -3.76 -1.14
C GLY A 11 24.18 -2.39 -0.57
N LEU A 12 25.04 -1.38 -0.80
CA LEU A 12 24.81 -0.01 -0.37
C LEU A 12 23.55 0.58 -1.01
N LYS A 13 23.38 0.42 -2.33
CA LYS A 13 22.16 0.85 -3.05
C LYS A 13 20.90 0.14 -2.52
N ALA A 14 20.98 -1.16 -2.27
CA ALA A 14 19.84 -1.91 -1.77
C ALA A 14 19.45 -1.46 -0.34
N HIS A 15 20.42 -1.23 0.56
CA HIS A 15 20.14 -0.68 1.90
C HIS A 15 19.63 0.77 1.85
N GLN A 16 20.05 1.57 0.85
CA GLN A 16 19.49 2.91 0.66
C GLN A 16 18.00 2.85 0.32
N VAL A 17 17.61 2.00 -0.63
CA VAL A 17 16.18 1.82 -0.96
C VAL A 17 15.38 1.31 0.25
N MET A 18 15.95 0.42 1.06
CA MET A 18 15.30 -0.01 2.31
C MET A 18 15.10 1.16 3.28
N LEU A 19 16.10 2.06 3.42
CA LEU A 19 15.97 3.27 4.23
C LEU A 19 14.86 4.19 3.70
N ASP A 20 14.77 4.37 2.38
CA ASP A 20 13.75 5.21 1.75
C ASP A 20 12.33 4.66 1.99
N VAL A 21 12.14 3.34 1.88
CA VAL A 21 10.85 2.67 2.13
C VAL A 21 10.46 2.79 3.62
N THR A 22 11.37 2.45 4.54
CA THR A 22 11.09 2.55 5.99
C THR A 22 10.85 3.99 6.44
N ALA A 23 11.58 4.95 5.88
CA ALA A 23 11.37 6.37 6.17
C ALA A 23 9.99 6.86 5.69
N ALA A 24 9.55 6.41 4.51
CA ALA A 24 8.21 6.72 4.00
C ALA A 24 7.11 6.13 4.89
N ASP A 25 7.28 4.90 5.37
CA ASP A 25 6.32 4.25 6.26
C ASP A 25 6.24 4.96 7.63
N ILE A 26 7.38 5.34 8.22
CA ILE A 26 7.41 6.11 9.47
C ILE A 26 6.76 7.48 9.30
N ALA A 27 7.04 8.18 8.19
CA ALA A 27 6.44 9.50 7.91
C ALA A 27 4.90 9.43 7.82
N ASN A 28 4.35 8.29 7.36
CA ASN A 28 2.92 8.10 7.13
C ASN A 28 2.22 7.29 8.24
N VAL A 29 2.81 7.13 9.41
CA VAL A 29 2.20 6.39 10.53
C VAL A 29 0.86 6.99 10.99
N ASN A 30 0.73 8.31 10.93
CA ASN A 30 -0.50 9.04 11.30
C ASN A 30 -1.43 9.31 10.10
N THR A 31 -1.09 8.83 8.90
CA THR A 31 -1.89 9.06 7.70
C THR A 31 -3.04 8.06 7.65
N VAL A 32 -4.28 8.58 7.54
CA VAL A 32 -5.50 7.77 7.48
C VAL A 32 -5.50 6.89 6.23
N GLY A 33 -5.78 5.60 6.41
CA GLY A 33 -5.87 4.64 5.29
C GLY A 33 -4.54 4.29 4.62
N TYR A 34 -3.40 4.71 5.18
CA TYR A 34 -2.09 4.36 4.65
C TYR A 34 -1.78 2.87 4.82
N LYS A 35 -1.14 2.28 3.83
CA LYS A 35 -0.67 0.89 3.85
C LYS A 35 0.85 0.86 3.75
N SER A 36 1.50 0.17 4.68
CA SER A 36 2.95 0.04 4.71
C SER A 36 3.49 -0.75 3.52
N SER A 37 4.76 -0.55 3.22
CA SER A 37 5.47 -1.27 2.16
C SER A 37 6.63 -2.04 2.77
N ARG A 38 6.94 -3.19 2.19
CA ARG A 38 8.09 -4.00 2.59
C ARG A 38 9.00 -4.22 1.40
N MET A 39 10.28 -3.95 1.60
CA MET A 39 11.32 -4.28 0.64
C MET A 39 11.91 -5.67 0.91
N THR A 40 12.14 -6.45 -0.14
CA THR A 40 12.86 -7.72 -0.09
C THR A 40 14.18 -7.64 -0.84
N PHE A 41 15.17 -8.38 -0.36
CA PHE A 41 16.46 -8.51 -1.04
C PHE A 41 16.46 -9.81 -1.86
N ARG A 42 17.18 -9.77 -2.96
CA ARG A 42 17.55 -10.97 -3.72
C ARG A 42 19.03 -10.93 -4.04
N ASP A 43 19.66 -12.10 -4.16
CA ASP A 43 21.01 -12.21 -4.67
C ASP A 43 21.09 -11.77 -6.14
N SER A 44 22.22 -11.23 -6.51
CA SER A 44 22.55 -10.96 -7.91
C SER A 44 23.06 -12.24 -8.56
N LEU A 45 23.59 -12.14 -9.78
CA LEU A 45 24.19 -13.27 -10.48
C LEU A 45 25.34 -13.88 -9.66
N SER A 46 25.47 -15.20 -9.67
CA SER A 46 26.62 -15.91 -9.14
C SER A 46 27.53 -16.38 -10.28
N GLN A 47 28.84 -16.19 -10.12
CA GLN A 47 29.84 -16.67 -11.06
C GLN A 47 30.33 -18.05 -10.62
N GLN A 48 30.22 -19.04 -11.50
CA GLN A 48 30.73 -20.38 -11.28
C GLN A 48 32.26 -20.40 -11.48
N GLN A 49 33.01 -20.72 -10.44
CA GLN A 49 34.47 -20.91 -10.53
C GLN A 49 34.84 -22.34 -10.91
N ARG A 50 34.07 -23.32 -10.43
CA ARG A 50 34.25 -24.72 -10.72
C ARG A 50 32.89 -25.40 -10.88
N GLY A 51 32.69 -26.16 -11.93
CA GLY A 51 31.55 -27.03 -12.13
C GLY A 51 31.50 -28.14 -11.09
N GLY A 52 30.30 -28.59 -10.71
CA GLY A 52 30.13 -29.86 -9.99
C GLY A 52 30.38 -31.05 -10.92
N ALA A 53 31.01 -32.10 -10.42
CA ALA A 53 31.16 -33.37 -11.10
C ALA A 53 30.47 -34.51 -10.34
N ALA A 54 29.77 -35.37 -11.06
CA ALA A 54 29.15 -36.56 -10.44
C ALA A 54 30.23 -37.55 -10.01
N PRO A 55 29.96 -38.42 -9.02
CA PRO A 55 30.84 -39.50 -8.63
C PRO A 55 31.09 -40.44 -9.80
N GLY A 56 32.37 -40.79 -10.01
CA GLY A 56 32.78 -41.76 -11.04
C GLY A 56 33.60 -42.90 -10.45
N PRO A 57 33.98 -43.93 -11.26
CA PRO A 57 34.80 -45.04 -10.78
C PRO A 57 36.16 -44.52 -10.30
N GLY A 58 36.43 -44.58 -9.01
CA GLY A 58 37.69 -44.17 -8.40
C GLY A 58 37.77 -42.71 -7.94
N GLN A 59 36.73 -41.90 -8.14
CA GLN A 59 36.67 -40.52 -7.65
C GLN A 59 35.31 -40.21 -7.04
N GLY A 60 35.29 -39.63 -5.84
CA GLY A 60 34.09 -39.02 -5.26
C GLY A 60 33.70 -37.79 -6.08
N GLY A 61 32.36 -37.50 -6.17
CA GLY A 61 31.85 -36.27 -6.82
C GLY A 61 32.44 -35.00 -6.20
N SER A 62 32.48 -33.93 -6.96
CA SER A 62 32.90 -32.61 -6.47
C SER A 62 31.76 -31.61 -6.57
N ASN A 63 31.56 -30.81 -5.51
CA ASN A 63 30.54 -29.73 -5.49
C ASN A 63 30.99 -28.55 -6.35
N SER A 64 30.02 -27.83 -6.92
CA SER A 64 30.30 -26.56 -7.63
C SER A 64 30.78 -25.49 -6.63
N ALA A 65 31.74 -24.68 -7.06
CA ALA A 65 32.16 -23.48 -6.33
C ALA A 65 31.66 -22.25 -7.07
N GLN A 66 30.86 -21.42 -6.39
CA GLN A 66 30.24 -20.24 -6.95
C GLN A 66 30.51 -19.02 -6.05
N ILE A 67 30.69 -17.86 -6.67
CA ILE A 67 30.86 -16.58 -5.95
C ILE A 67 29.74 -15.65 -6.40
N GLY A 68 28.96 -15.11 -5.43
CA GLY A 68 27.93 -14.11 -5.67
C GLY A 68 28.53 -12.76 -6.08
N LEU A 69 27.86 -12.04 -6.96
CA LEU A 69 28.26 -10.71 -7.45
C LEU A 69 27.61 -9.55 -6.68
N GLY A 70 26.86 -9.85 -5.61
CA GLY A 70 26.21 -8.86 -4.76
C GLY A 70 24.73 -9.10 -4.56
N SER A 71 24.04 -8.11 -4.03
CA SER A 71 22.60 -8.12 -3.76
C SER A 71 21.88 -7.02 -4.56
N GLN A 72 20.61 -7.22 -4.81
CA GLN A 72 19.75 -6.22 -5.44
C GLN A 72 18.37 -6.23 -4.79
N VAL A 73 17.58 -5.17 -5.04
CA VAL A 73 16.19 -5.11 -4.63
C VAL A 73 15.42 -6.25 -5.32
N GLY A 74 14.74 -7.07 -4.54
CA GLY A 74 13.89 -8.14 -5.05
C GLY A 74 12.53 -7.62 -5.48
N SER A 75 11.78 -7.10 -4.50
CA SER A 75 10.46 -6.49 -4.68
C SER A 75 10.24 -5.43 -3.61
N ILE A 76 9.28 -4.56 -3.86
CA ILE A 76 8.68 -3.67 -2.87
C ILE A 76 7.20 -4.01 -2.86
N ASP A 77 6.78 -4.71 -1.81
CA ASP A 77 5.42 -5.22 -1.68
C ASP A 77 4.62 -4.32 -0.75
N ASN A 78 3.38 -4.00 -1.14
CA ASN A 78 2.45 -3.28 -0.27
C ASN A 78 1.74 -4.27 0.67
N LEU A 79 1.74 -3.98 1.96
CA LEU A 79 1.07 -4.78 2.98
C LEU A 79 -0.37 -4.28 3.15
N MET A 80 -1.34 -5.00 2.59
CA MET A 80 -2.74 -4.59 2.52
C MET A 80 -3.56 -4.95 3.77
N GLY A 81 -2.90 -5.39 4.85
CA GLY A 81 -3.56 -5.67 6.14
C GLY A 81 -4.30 -4.44 6.68
N GLY A 82 -5.39 -4.65 7.44
CA GLY A 82 -6.15 -3.58 8.08
C GLY A 82 -5.32 -2.86 9.15
N GLY A 83 -5.52 -1.55 9.27
CA GLY A 83 -5.02 -0.72 10.35
C GLY A 83 -5.96 -0.70 11.57
N ALA A 84 -5.54 -0.09 12.66
CA ALA A 84 -6.40 0.13 13.82
C ALA A 84 -7.51 1.13 13.47
N LEU A 85 -8.72 0.91 14.00
CA LEU A 85 -9.83 1.84 13.85
C LEU A 85 -9.77 2.89 14.94
N GLN A 86 -9.80 4.16 14.56
CA GLN A 86 -9.84 5.30 15.47
C GLN A 86 -11.22 5.98 15.40
N THR A 87 -11.91 6.06 16.52
CA THR A 87 -13.18 6.77 16.61
C THR A 87 -12.96 8.28 16.56
N THR A 88 -13.63 8.96 15.64
CA THR A 88 -13.58 10.42 15.46
C THR A 88 -14.84 11.12 15.94
N GLY A 89 -15.97 10.41 16.03
CA GLY A 89 -17.27 10.96 16.38
C GLY A 89 -17.94 11.78 15.26
N ASN A 90 -17.28 11.92 14.09
CA ASN A 90 -17.87 12.57 12.92
C ASN A 90 -18.63 11.55 12.07
N THR A 91 -19.90 11.77 11.82
CA THR A 91 -20.77 10.84 11.06
C THR A 91 -20.28 10.57 9.64
N PHE A 92 -19.54 11.52 9.04
CA PHE A 92 -19.03 11.39 7.68
C PHE A 92 -17.70 10.65 7.60
N ASP A 93 -17.13 10.29 8.73
CA ASP A 93 -15.94 9.44 8.78
C ASP A 93 -16.40 7.99 8.83
N VAL A 94 -15.95 7.20 7.86
CA VAL A 94 -16.38 5.81 7.66
C VAL A 94 -15.18 4.92 7.51
N ALA A 95 -14.99 3.98 8.42
CA ALA A 95 -13.96 2.96 8.31
C ALA A 95 -14.52 1.65 7.76
N ILE A 96 -13.66 0.86 7.11
CA ILE A 96 -13.97 -0.51 6.70
C ILE A 96 -13.32 -1.46 7.71
N SER A 97 -14.13 -2.26 8.39
CA SER A 97 -13.64 -3.38 9.21
C SER A 97 -13.66 -4.66 8.37
N GLY A 98 -12.51 -5.05 7.86
CA GLY A 98 -12.34 -6.19 6.95
C GLY A 98 -11.84 -5.81 5.56
N ASP A 99 -12.08 -6.70 4.58
CA ASP A 99 -11.64 -6.53 3.20
C ASP A 99 -12.54 -5.59 2.41
N GLY A 100 -11.95 -4.77 1.54
CA GLY A 100 -12.68 -3.90 0.61
C GLY A 100 -12.00 -2.54 0.48
N TRP A 101 -12.34 -1.80 -0.56
CA TRP A 101 -11.82 -0.46 -0.86
C TRP A 101 -12.98 0.43 -1.21
N PHE A 102 -12.98 1.67 -0.72
CA PHE A 102 -13.91 2.68 -1.19
C PHE A 102 -13.62 3.01 -2.64
N ARG A 103 -14.65 3.16 -3.44
CA ARG A 103 -14.56 3.55 -4.84
C ARG A 103 -14.81 5.04 -4.95
N VAL A 104 -13.85 5.75 -5.51
CA VAL A 104 -13.93 7.20 -5.73
C VAL A 104 -13.57 7.52 -7.17
N GLY A 105 -13.89 8.72 -7.61
CA GLY A 105 -13.50 9.12 -8.96
C GLY A 105 -13.87 10.56 -9.28
N SER A 106 -13.22 11.10 -10.31
CA SER A 106 -13.51 12.43 -10.83
C SER A 106 -14.61 12.36 -11.88
N SER A 107 -15.64 13.16 -11.73
CA SER A 107 -16.75 13.27 -12.69
C SER A 107 -17.41 14.65 -12.60
N THR A 108 -18.25 14.96 -13.59
CA THR A 108 -19.21 16.08 -13.49
C THR A 108 -20.54 15.52 -13.01
N ALA A 109 -20.92 15.82 -11.76
CA ALA A 109 -22.18 15.37 -11.19
C ALA A 109 -23.38 15.77 -12.09
N PRO A 110 -24.41 14.92 -12.26
CA PRO A 110 -24.67 13.66 -11.55
C PRO A 110 -24.09 12.40 -12.20
N ALA A 111 -23.21 12.52 -13.21
CA ALA A 111 -22.65 11.36 -13.91
C ALA A 111 -21.69 10.56 -13.00
N VAL A 112 -21.74 9.23 -13.11
CA VAL A 112 -20.82 8.35 -12.37
C VAL A 112 -19.43 8.39 -13.01
N PRO A 113 -18.34 8.48 -12.22
CA PRO A 113 -16.98 8.48 -12.75
C PRO A 113 -16.70 7.24 -13.61
N THR A 114 -16.09 7.46 -14.77
CA THR A 114 -15.58 6.36 -15.62
C THR A 114 -14.21 5.88 -15.13
N ALA A 115 -13.33 6.84 -14.77
CA ALA A 115 -12.06 6.54 -14.13
C ALA A 115 -12.32 6.35 -12.63
N LYS A 116 -11.95 5.18 -12.12
CA LYS A 116 -12.18 4.80 -10.73
C LYS A 116 -10.84 4.71 -10.02
N GLU A 117 -10.81 5.29 -8.84
CA GLU A 117 -9.74 5.17 -7.89
C GLU A 117 -10.25 4.47 -6.63
N TYR A 118 -9.35 3.91 -5.87
CA TYR A 118 -9.68 3.13 -4.69
C TYR A 118 -8.95 3.72 -3.49
N THR A 119 -9.66 3.88 -2.37
CA THR A 119 -9.05 4.44 -1.16
C THR A 119 -9.53 3.69 0.09
N ARG A 120 -8.71 3.72 1.14
CA ARG A 120 -9.07 3.32 2.50
C ARG A 120 -9.29 4.53 3.41
N ALA A 121 -8.95 5.74 2.95
CA ALA A 121 -9.27 6.96 3.66
C ALA A 121 -10.78 7.21 3.57
N GLY A 122 -11.45 7.17 4.71
CA GLY A 122 -12.91 7.18 4.78
C GLY A 122 -13.51 8.49 5.27
N ASN A 123 -12.83 9.60 5.12
CA ASN A 123 -13.35 10.92 5.45
C ASN A 123 -14.06 11.53 4.24
N PHE A 124 -15.38 11.50 4.25
CA PHE A 124 -16.23 11.88 3.11
C PHE A 124 -17.16 13.04 3.42
N PRO A 125 -16.65 14.29 3.58
CA PRO A 125 -17.52 15.44 3.78
C PRO A 125 -18.44 15.66 2.56
N PRO A 126 -19.69 16.09 2.78
CA PRO A 126 -20.57 16.49 1.70
C PRO A 126 -20.13 17.84 1.12
N ASN A 127 -20.25 17.99 -0.22
CA ASN A 127 -20.05 19.26 -0.90
C ASN A 127 -21.31 20.15 -0.85
N ASP A 128 -21.26 21.34 -1.43
CA ASP A 128 -22.39 22.30 -1.49
C ASP A 128 -23.67 21.72 -2.11
N GLN A 129 -23.54 20.73 -3.00
CA GLN A 129 -24.66 20.05 -3.66
C GLN A 129 -25.13 18.83 -2.89
N GLY A 130 -24.48 18.48 -1.76
CA GLY A 130 -24.80 17.35 -0.92
C GLY A 130 -24.19 16.02 -1.38
N TYR A 131 -23.28 16.01 -2.35
CA TYR A 131 -22.57 14.79 -2.72
C TYR A 131 -21.43 14.51 -1.76
N LEU A 132 -21.25 13.24 -1.41
CA LEU A 132 -20.08 12.80 -0.63
C LEU A 132 -18.82 12.88 -1.49
N THR A 133 -17.81 13.57 -0.98
CA THR A 133 -16.53 13.77 -1.68
C THR A 133 -15.37 13.45 -0.76
N THR A 134 -14.21 13.14 -1.34
CA THR A 134 -12.95 13.11 -0.61
C THR A 134 -12.43 14.54 -0.39
N GLN A 135 -11.41 14.71 0.44
CA GLN A 135 -10.75 16.02 0.65
C GLN A 135 -10.16 16.60 -0.65
N GLU A 136 -9.90 15.75 -1.63
CA GLU A 136 -9.35 16.12 -2.94
C GLU A 136 -10.43 16.45 -3.98
N GLY A 137 -11.71 16.33 -3.59
CA GLY A 137 -12.84 16.63 -4.45
C GLY A 137 -13.27 15.46 -5.36
N LEU A 138 -12.78 14.24 -5.13
CA LEU A 138 -13.27 13.06 -5.81
C LEU A 138 -14.61 12.62 -5.22
N TYR A 139 -15.56 12.25 -6.09
CA TYR A 139 -16.87 11.77 -5.66
C TYR A 139 -16.81 10.33 -5.18
N VAL A 140 -17.53 10.03 -4.10
CA VAL A 140 -17.69 8.66 -3.59
C VAL A 140 -18.74 7.94 -4.43
N ILE A 141 -18.37 6.81 -5.01
CA ILE A 141 -19.26 5.99 -5.81
C ILE A 141 -20.05 5.07 -4.88
N GLY A 142 -21.35 5.20 -4.93
CA GLY A 142 -22.30 4.33 -4.23
C GLY A 142 -23.08 3.45 -5.17
N ARG A 143 -24.08 2.77 -4.62
CA ARG A 143 -25.06 1.93 -5.35
C ARG A 143 -26.48 2.27 -4.94
N THR A 144 -27.40 2.07 -5.86
CA THR A 144 -28.83 2.33 -5.63
C THR A 144 -29.51 1.27 -4.77
N ALA A 145 -28.98 0.04 -4.73
CA ALA A 145 -29.56 -1.06 -3.98
C ALA A 145 -28.47 -1.92 -3.31
N PRO A 146 -28.79 -2.60 -2.18
CA PRO A 146 -27.87 -3.50 -1.50
C PRO A 146 -27.61 -4.77 -2.32
N ALA A 147 -26.51 -5.48 -2.00
CA ALA A 147 -26.21 -6.84 -2.42
C ALA A 147 -26.29 -7.13 -3.93
N GLY A 148 -25.45 -6.45 -4.72
CA GLY A 148 -25.18 -6.86 -6.11
C GLY A 148 -26.21 -6.45 -7.17
N ALA A 149 -27.40 -6.05 -6.81
CA ALA A 149 -28.50 -5.72 -7.75
C ALA A 149 -28.57 -4.23 -8.15
N GLY A 150 -27.77 -3.34 -7.52
CA GLY A 150 -27.80 -1.89 -7.78
C GLY A 150 -26.90 -1.45 -8.92
N THR A 151 -27.27 -0.36 -9.59
CA THR A 151 -26.39 0.37 -10.49
C THR A 151 -25.50 1.32 -9.70
N ASP A 152 -24.31 1.60 -10.23
CA ASP A 152 -23.42 2.62 -9.65
C ASP A 152 -24.11 3.99 -9.71
N THR A 153 -24.01 4.77 -8.64
CA THR A 153 -24.59 6.11 -8.52
C THR A 153 -23.70 6.97 -7.62
N LEU A 154 -23.89 8.27 -7.67
CA LEU A 154 -23.31 9.17 -6.67
C LEU A 154 -24.26 9.28 -5.49
N ILE A 155 -23.71 9.28 -4.28
CA ILE A 155 -24.51 9.41 -3.06
C ILE A 155 -24.76 10.90 -2.82
N GLN A 156 -26.02 11.32 -2.93
CA GLN A 156 -26.45 12.70 -2.70
C GLN A 156 -27.35 12.80 -1.48
N ILE A 157 -26.97 13.64 -0.56
CA ILE A 157 -27.75 14.01 0.64
C ILE A 157 -28.43 15.33 0.32
N ALA A 158 -29.73 15.41 0.54
CA ALA A 158 -30.47 16.66 0.27
C ALA A 158 -29.90 17.81 1.09
N PRO A 159 -29.70 19.01 0.52
CA PRO A 159 -29.24 20.18 1.26
C PRO A 159 -30.16 20.49 2.46
N GLY A 160 -29.56 20.75 3.61
CA GLY A 160 -30.30 21.02 4.85
C GLY A 160 -30.88 19.76 5.53
N ALA A 161 -30.56 18.57 5.07
CA ALA A 161 -30.95 17.33 5.73
C ALA A 161 -30.36 17.23 7.15
N GLY A 162 -31.18 16.82 8.11
CA GLY A 162 -30.75 16.53 9.48
C GLY A 162 -30.57 15.03 9.73
N ASN A 163 -30.01 14.67 10.90
CA ASN A 163 -29.92 13.29 11.38
C ASN A 163 -29.36 12.30 10.35
N ILE A 164 -28.21 12.63 9.75
CA ILE A 164 -27.52 11.75 8.83
C ILE A 164 -26.95 10.57 9.61
N SER A 165 -27.14 9.36 9.10
CA SER A 165 -26.54 8.15 9.66
C SER A 165 -26.07 7.21 8.57
N ILE A 166 -24.93 6.56 8.79
CA ILE A 166 -24.36 5.56 7.91
C ILE A 166 -24.44 4.21 8.62
N GLY A 167 -25.10 3.25 7.99
CA GLY A 167 -25.27 1.90 8.54
C GLY A 167 -24.04 1.02 8.31
N GLN A 168 -24.00 -0.12 9.02
CA GLN A 168 -22.93 -1.12 8.83
C GLN A 168 -22.98 -1.81 7.45
N ASP A 169 -24.14 -1.77 6.81
CA ASP A 169 -24.40 -2.22 5.43
C ASP A 169 -24.02 -1.17 4.36
N GLY A 170 -23.43 -0.06 4.80
CA GLY A 170 -23.07 1.06 3.92
C GLY A 170 -24.26 1.95 3.53
N SER A 171 -25.45 1.73 4.06
CA SER A 171 -26.61 2.59 3.79
C SER A 171 -26.39 3.99 4.34
N VAL A 172 -26.49 5.00 3.49
CA VAL A 172 -26.46 6.41 3.88
C VAL A 172 -27.90 6.90 3.95
N SER A 173 -28.39 7.19 5.14
CA SER A 173 -29.74 7.65 5.38
C SER A 173 -29.75 9.01 6.06
N TYR A 174 -30.71 9.84 5.69
CA TYR A 174 -30.91 11.17 6.22
C TYR A 174 -32.40 11.46 6.47
N GLN A 175 -32.67 12.45 7.29
CA GLN A 175 -34.01 12.95 7.50
C GLN A 175 -34.21 14.26 6.73
N PRO A 176 -35.22 14.34 5.83
CA PRO A 176 -35.49 15.57 5.06
C PRO A 176 -35.85 16.74 5.99
N THR A 177 -35.54 17.94 5.53
CA THR A 177 -35.96 19.19 6.19
C THR A 177 -37.49 19.26 6.21
N GLY A 178 -38.11 19.11 7.39
CA GLY A 178 -39.58 19.06 7.52
C GLY A 178 -40.10 17.89 8.35
N GLY A 179 -39.21 17.03 8.90
CA GLY A 179 -39.61 15.99 9.87
C GLY A 179 -40.27 14.75 9.25
N GLY A 180 -40.04 14.49 7.95
CA GLY A 180 -40.53 13.30 7.25
C GLY A 180 -39.78 12.01 7.66
N PRO A 181 -40.23 10.85 7.16
CA PRO A 181 -39.55 9.58 7.38
C PRO A 181 -38.12 9.61 6.84
N ARG A 182 -37.22 8.79 7.42
CA ARG A 182 -35.85 8.64 6.93
C ARG A 182 -35.84 8.15 5.48
N VAL A 183 -34.99 8.78 4.68
CA VAL A 183 -34.78 8.44 3.28
C VAL A 183 -33.36 7.89 3.12
N THR A 184 -33.20 6.79 2.40
CA THR A 184 -31.89 6.26 2.05
C THR A 184 -31.41 6.94 0.77
N ALA A 185 -30.28 7.66 0.85
CA ALA A 185 -29.65 8.31 -0.31
C ALA A 185 -28.98 7.31 -1.26
N GLY A 186 -28.48 6.21 -0.69
CA GLY A 186 -27.76 5.17 -1.41
C GLY A 186 -26.92 4.32 -0.46
N TYR A 187 -26.18 3.41 -1.05
CA TYR A 187 -25.26 2.52 -0.33
C TYR A 187 -23.84 2.78 -0.77
N ILE A 188 -22.90 2.86 0.17
CA ILE A 188 -21.48 2.97 -0.14
C ILE A 188 -21.05 1.70 -0.88
N SER A 189 -20.34 1.87 -1.99
CA SER A 189 -19.85 0.76 -2.81
C SER A 189 -18.43 0.40 -2.39
N LEU A 190 -18.20 -0.88 -2.13
CA LEU A 190 -16.88 -1.43 -1.90
C LEU A 190 -16.40 -2.26 -3.09
N ALA A 191 -15.13 -2.11 -3.44
CA ALA A 191 -14.44 -2.96 -4.41
C ALA A 191 -13.52 -3.94 -3.67
N LYS A 192 -13.46 -5.17 -4.16
CA LYS A 192 -12.50 -6.18 -3.74
C LYS A 192 -11.73 -6.69 -4.95
N PHE A 193 -10.45 -6.94 -4.77
CA PHE A 193 -9.56 -7.50 -5.79
C PHE A 193 -9.02 -8.83 -5.31
N GLU A 194 -8.85 -9.78 -6.22
CA GLU A 194 -8.21 -11.05 -5.91
C GLU A 194 -6.76 -10.85 -5.48
N ASN A 195 -6.05 -9.97 -6.17
CA ASN A 195 -4.68 -9.61 -5.84
C ASN A 195 -4.59 -8.13 -5.44
N GLN A 196 -4.82 -7.84 -4.16
CA GLN A 196 -4.73 -6.48 -3.62
C GLN A 196 -3.31 -5.90 -3.67
N SER A 197 -2.27 -6.75 -3.60
CA SER A 197 -0.88 -6.29 -3.63
C SER A 197 -0.46 -5.72 -4.99
N ALA A 198 -1.23 -5.98 -6.04
CA ALA A 198 -1.01 -5.44 -7.38
C ALA A 198 -1.68 -4.06 -7.60
N LEU A 199 -2.30 -3.48 -6.59
CA LEU A 199 -2.78 -2.11 -6.66
C LEU A 199 -1.60 -1.15 -6.71
N GLU A 200 -1.69 -0.17 -7.58
CA GLU A 200 -0.67 0.86 -7.81
C GLU A 200 -1.04 2.15 -7.06
N ARG A 201 -0.08 2.75 -6.37
CA ARG A 201 -0.28 4.02 -5.68
C ARG A 201 -0.32 5.17 -6.66
N LEU A 202 -1.39 5.96 -6.64
CA LEU A 202 -1.50 7.22 -7.39
C LEU A 202 -1.02 8.44 -6.58
N GLY A 203 -0.86 8.28 -5.28
CA GLY A 203 -0.67 9.38 -4.32
C GLY A 203 -1.97 9.71 -3.61
N ASN A 204 -1.93 10.66 -2.65
CA ASN A 204 -3.11 11.15 -1.91
C ASN A 204 -3.99 10.03 -1.31
N ASN A 205 -3.38 8.94 -0.86
CA ASN A 205 -4.06 7.74 -0.36
C ASN A 205 -5.01 7.07 -1.37
N SER A 206 -4.87 7.39 -2.65
CA SER A 206 -5.59 6.77 -3.77
C SER A 206 -4.76 5.69 -4.44
N TRP A 207 -5.45 4.67 -4.92
CA TRP A 207 -4.90 3.50 -5.59
C TRP A 207 -5.60 3.27 -6.92
N ALA A 208 -4.86 2.81 -7.92
CA ALA A 208 -5.41 2.32 -9.18
C ALA A 208 -5.34 0.80 -9.25
N ALA A 209 -6.24 0.20 -10.00
CA ALA A 209 -6.14 -1.22 -10.32
C ALA A 209 -5.01 -1.44 -11.31
N GLY A 210 -3.93 -2.09 -10.88
CA GLY A 210 -2.85 -2.51 -11.76
C GLY A 210 -3.27 -3.68 -12.66
N PRO A 211 -2.53 -3.97 -13.74
CA PRO A 211 -2.86 -5.03 -14.69
C PRO A 211 -2.98 -6.42 -14.06
N ASN A 212 -2.30 -6.66 -12.94
CA ASN A 212 -2.28 -7.94 -12.22
C ASN A 212 -3.22 -7.98 -11.00
N ALA A 213 -4.04 -6.94 -10.79
CA ALA A 213 -5.00 -6.90 -9.68
C ALA A 213 -6.22 -7.81 -9.91
N GLY A 214 -6.49 -8.16 -11.17
CA GLY A 214 -7.72 -8.84 -11.58
C GLY A 214 -8.90 -7.88 -11.74
N PRO A 215 -10.07 -8.38 -12.13
CA PRO A 215 -11.27 -7.56 -12.26
C PRO A 215 -11.76 -7.08 -10.89
N GLU A 216 -12.27 -5.85 -10.83
CA GLU A 216 -12.95 -5.38 -9.63
C GLU A 216 -14.22 -6.19 -9.38
N VAL A 217 -14.36 -6.75 -8.20
CA VAL A 217 -15.63 -7.31 -7.73
C VAL A 217 -16.27 -6.29 -6.81
N VAL A 218 -17.48 -5.85 -7.16
CA VAL A 218 -18.15 -4.72 -6.50
C VAL A 218 -19.38 -5.20 -5.76
N SER A 219 -19.50 -4.77 -4.49
CA SER A 219 -20.70 -4.98 -3.69
C SER A 219 -20.88 -3.86 -2.67
N THR A 220 -21.97 -3.93 -1.92
CA THR A 220 -22.16 -3.16 -0.70
C THR A 220 -21.46 -3.86 0.47
N PRO A 221 -21.13 -3.15 1.56
CA PRO A 221 -20.59 -3.74 2.77
C PRO A 221 -21.44 -4.90 3.29
N GLY A 222 -20.77 -5.92 3.86
CA GLY A 222 -21.41 -7.12 4.39
C GLY A 222 -21.07 -8.40 3.62
N GLY A 223 -21.41 -9.56 4.16
CA GLY A 223 -21.11 -10.86 3.56
C GLY A 223 -19.61 -11.14 3.50
N THR A 224 -19.07 -11.26 2.29
CA THR A 224 -17.63 -11.49 2.03
C THR A 224 -16.80 -10.20 2.03
N TYR A 225 -17.44 -9.04 2.12
CA TYR A 225 -16.82 -7.71 2.23
C TYR A 225 -16.81 -7.29 3.69
N GLY A 226 -15.89 -6.39 4.03
CA GLY A 226 -15.88 -5.76 5.34
C GLY A 226 -17.19 -5.01 5.62
N ILE A 227 -17.45 -4.77 6.88
CA ILE A 227 -18.57 -3.92 7.32
C ILE A 227 -18.09 -2.47 7.47
N THR A 228 -18.97 -1.52 7.20
CA THR A 228 -18.69 -0.11 7.45
C THR A 228 -18.98 0.27 8.89
N GLN A 229 -18.09 1.07 9.47
CA GLN A 229 -18.26 1.65 10.78
C GLN A 229 -18.24 3.18 10.66
N ALA A 230 -19.37 3.81 10.90
CA ALA A 230 -19.48 5.27 10.93
C ALA A 230 -18.84 5.85 12.20
N GLY A 231 -18.36 7.07 12.11
CA GLY A 231 -17.72 7.77 13.24
C GLY A 231 -16.31 7.28 13.55
N ALA A 232 -15.67 6.58 12.63
CA ALA A 232 -14.31 6.08 12.77
C ALA A 232 -13.55 6.20 11.45
N VAL A 233 -12.23 6.25 11.52
CA VAL A 233 -11.30 6.17 10.38
C VAL A 233 -10.33 5.02 10.58
N GLU A 234 -9.86 4.44 9.49
CA GLU A 234 -8.80 3.44 9.51
C GLU A 234 -7.45 4.15 9.56
N MET A 235 -6.66 3.89 10.60
CA MET A 235 -5.30 4.41 10.73
C MET A 235 -4.32 3.61 9.88
N SER A 236 -3.10 4.12 9.74
CA SER A 236 -2.00 3.39 9.11
C SER A 236 -1.78 2.03 9.78
N ASN A 237 -1.37 1.02 9.01
CA ASN A 237 -0.98 -0.29 9.52
C ASN A 237 0.53 -0.40 9.83
N VAL A 238 1.22 0.73 9.93
CA VAL A 238 2.67 0.82 10.24
C VAL A 238 2.92 0.53 11.71
N ASP A 239 3.81 -0.41 12.00
CA ASP A 239 4.37 -0.63 13.34
C ASP A 239 5.68 0.16 13.49
N LEU A 240 5.65 1.24 14.25
CA LEU A 240 6.81 2.10 14.49
C LEU A 240 8.01 1.36 15.08
N ALA A 241 7.79 0.41 16.00
CA ALA A 241 8.88 -0.32 16.65
C ALA A 241 9.60 -1.24 15.64
N ALA A 242 8.82 -1.91 14.78
CA ALA A 242 9.36 -2.72 13.70
C ALA A 242 10.11 -1.85 12.67
N GLU A 243 9.52 -0.71 12.25
CA GLU A 243 10.15 0.15 11.25
C GLU A 243 11.42 0.85 11.77
N PHE A 244 11.47 1.28 13.03
CA PHE A 244 12.72 1.77 13.61
C PHE A 244 13.81 0.70 13.67
N THR A 245 13.45 -0.54 13.97
CA THR A 245 14.39 -1.66 13.94
C THR A 245 14.91 -1.92 12.54
N ASN A 246 14.04 -1.92 11.53
CA ASN A 246 14.38 -2.05 10.12
C ASN A 246 15.30 -0.91 9.67
N MET A 247 15.00 0.33 10.07
CA MET A 247 15.82 1.51 9.78
C MET A 247 17.23 1.37 10.37
N ILE A 248 17.36 0.98 11.66
CA ILE A 248 18.66 0.78 12.30
C ILE A 248 19.45 -0.32 11.57
N THR A 249 18.79 -1.41 11.20
CA THR A 249 19.42 -2.52 10.46
C THR A 249 19.91 -2.06 9.10
N ALA A 250 19.10 -1.29 8.36
CA ALA A 250 19.47 -0.73 7.07
C ALA A 250 20.64 0.26 7.18
N GLN A 251 20.64 1.14 8.19
CA GLN A 251 21.75 2.08 8.46
C GLN A 251 23.04 1.36 8.77
N ARG A 252 23.00 0.31 9.61
CA ARG A 252 24.18 -0.50 9.92
C ARG A 252 24.70 -1.24 8.69
N GLY A 253 23.80 -1.79 7.85
CA GLY A 253 24.16 -2.43 6.58
C GLY A 253 24.81 -1.45 5.60
N PHE A 254 24.25 -0.24 5.49
CA PHE A 254 24.83 0.84 4.70
C PHE A 254 26.25 1.21 5.18
N GLN A 255 26.44 1.41 6.49
CA GLN A 255 27.73 1.73 7.08
C GLN A 255 28.75 0.60 6.89
N ALA A 256 28.33 -0.67 7.02
CA ALA A 256 29.19 -1.82 6.79
C ALA A 256 29.70 -1.87 5.34
N ASN A 257 28.80 -1.69 4.37
CA ASN A 257 29.17 -1.66 2.95
C ASN A 257 30.07 -0.45 2.60
N SER A 258 29.83 0.71 3.21
CA SER A 258 30.70 1.88 3.05
C SER A 258 32.13 1.63 3.58
N ARG A 259 32.24 0.94 4.72
CA ARG A 259 33.58 0.57 5.26
C ARG A 259 34.34 -0.41 4.33
N ILE A 260 33.64 -1.34 3.66
CA ILE A 260 34.28 -2.24 2.69
C ILE A 260 34.88 -1.41 1.52
N ILE A 261 34.20 -0.37 1.08
CA ILE A 261 34.69 0.50 0.01
C ILE A 261 35.93 1.27 0.48
N SER A 262 35.90 1.87 1.69
CA SER A 262 37.06 2.61 2.22
C SER A 262 38.27 1.72 2.47
N THR A 263 38.07 0.50 2.98
CA THR A 263 39.19 -0.45 3.16
C THR A 263 39.77 -0.93 1.84
N ALA A 264 38.90 -1.12 0.81
CA ALA A 264 39.37 -1.48 -0.52
C ALA A 264 40.17 -0.33 -1.18
N ASP A 265 39.79 0.92 -0.96
CA ASP A 265 40.52 2.10 -1.42
C ASP A 265 41.90 2.21 -0.74
N GLN A 266 41.94 2.02 0.58
CA GLN A 266 43.24 1.98 1.33
C GLN A 266 44.18 0.90 0.80
N MET A 267 43.65 -0.32 0.56
CA MET A 267 44.49 -1.39 -0.03
C MET A 267 44.99 -1.06 -1.43
N LEU A 268 44.23 -0.34 -2.23
CA LEU A 268 44.66 0.13 -3.55
C LEU A 268 45.72 1.21 -3.45
N GLN A 269 45.63 2.14 -2.48
CA GLN A 269 46.63 3.15 -2.21
C GLN A 269 47.96 2.52 -1.73
N ASP A 270 47.89 1.52 -0.84
CA ASP A 270 49.06 0.80 -0.37
C ASP A 270 49.78 0.05 -1.50
N LEU A 271 49.00 -0.57 -2.42
CA LEU A 271 49.55 -1.20 -3.63
C LEU A 271 50.27 -0.20 -4.56
N VAL A 272 49.69 0.97 -4.77
CA VAL A 272 50.28 2.03 -5.60
C VAL A 272 51.57 2.56 -4.94
N ASN A 273 51.60 2.68 -3.58
CA ASN A 273 52.77 3.10 -2.83
C ASN A 273 53.90 2.05 -2.85
N LEU A 274 53.54 0.75 -2.92
CA LEU A 274 54.55 -0.35 -3.02
C LEU A 274 55.20 -0.45 -4.41
N ILE A 275 54.58 0.08 -5.46
CA ILE A 275 55.10 0.07 -6.83
C ILE A 275 56.01 1.30 -7.08
N ARG A 276 56.04 2.25 -6.16
CA ARG A 276 56.86 3.46 -6.26
C ARG A 276 58.14 3.33 -5.46
#